data_423acd0cfd38142f39bb6bc1ea2b3c02
#
_entry.id   423acd0cfd38142f39bb6bc1ea2b3c02
#
_cell.length_a   1.000
_cell.length_b   1.000
_cell.length_c   1.000
_cell.angle_alpha   90.00
_cell.angle_beta   90.00
_cell.angle_gamma   90.00
#
_symmetry.space_group_name_H-M   'P 1'
#
loop_
_entity.id
_entity.type
_entity.pdbx_description
1 polymer ?
#
loop_
_entity_poly.entity_id
_entity_poly.type
_entity_poly.pdbx_seq_one_letter_code
_entity_poly.pdbx_strand_id
1 'polypeptide(L)'
;MKHISALLLFAVLLFETSCYRIRKSAGGGQIKDIPPRTINTADIAMPPGYKIEMVAQGFTFPTAAALDDKSNLYVIEAGYSYGEVWGEPKLIRVNKDGSKTTIATGTKNGPWSGITFHNGNFYVAEGGEMEGGKILRISPDGKMTPLISDLPSVGDHHTNGPVIKDGYIYFGQGTATNSAIVGPDNAEFGWLKRKKDFHDVPCKDITLIGTNYESDNVLTDDPNDKVSTGAYLPFGTASNAGQVIKGKVPCNGSIMRIPLEGGKPELVAWGFRNPFGLAFGQNGKLYVTENGYDERGSRPVWGTADVLWEIEEGKWYGWPDWSAGDLLTKGSANNPEEYKVPGKDYPKPLLQKYPNDPPRPVAILGVHASSNGIDFSKNDKFGHVGEAFIAEFGDMAPKVGKVLAPVGFKVIRVNTRTGVIQDFAVNNTKKNGPASWHGGGGLERPVSVKFSADGNELYVVDFGIMKMTERGPMPQMNTGVVWKITRQ
;
A
#
# COMPACT_ATOMS: atom_id res chain seq x y z
N MET A 1 40.72 39.46 -19.73
CA MET A 1 40.84 38.27 -18.91
C MET A 1 39.96 38.29 -17.65
N LYS A 2 39.82 39.41 -16.92
CA LYS A 2 38.97 39.45 -15.69
C LYS A 2 37.44 39.25 -15.90
N HIS A 3 36.92 39.61 -17.09
CA HIS A 3 35.50 39.45 -17.39
C HIS A 3 35.12 38.01 -17.84
N ILE A 4 36.04 37.26 -18.40
CA ILE A 4 35.82 35.86 -18.81
C ILE A 4 35.77 34.95 -17.57
N SER A 5 36.61 35.22 -16.56
CA SER A 5 36.61 34.47 -15.30
C SER A 5 35.32 34.67 -14.49
N ALA A 6 34.74 35.88 -14.49
CA ALA A 6 33.48 36.17 -13.83
C ALA A 6 32.28 35.51 -14.52
N LEU A 7 32.28 35.40 -15.86
CA LEU A 7 31.22 34.70 -16.60
C LEU A 7 31.26 33.18 -16.39
N LEU A 8 32.47 32.61 -16.33
CA LEU A 8 32.64 31.18 -16.01
C LEU A 8 32.21 30.85 -14.59
N LEU A 9 32.53 31.69 -13.59
CA LEU A 9 32.07 31.49 -12.22
C LEU A 9 30.55 31.60 -12.09
N PHE A 10 29.91 32.51 -12.83
CA PHE A 10 28.47 32.66 -12.84
C PHE A 10 27.77 31.51 -13.57
N ALA A 11 28.36 30.96 -14.63
CA ALA A 11 27.85 29.76 -15.31
C ALA A 11 27.95 28.50 -14.43
N VAL A 12 29.05 28.34 -13.67
CA VAL A 12 29.19 27.22 -12.71
C VAL A 12 28.17 27.35 -11.59
N LEU A 13 27.91 28.53 -11.05
CA LEU A 13 26.88 28.75 -10.04
C LEU A 13 25.45 28.49 -10.55
N LEU A 14 25.17 28.76 -11.82
CA LEU A 14 23.88 28.44 -12.43
C LEU A 14 23.69 26.93 -12.67
N PHE A 15 24.76 26.20 -12.95
CA PHE A 15 24.71 24.73 -13.06
C PHE A 15 24.54 24.03 -11.71
N GLU A 16 25.14 24.53 -10.65
CA GLU A 16 24.99 24.00 -9.30
C GLU A 16 23.54 24.17 -8.78
N THR A 17 22.87 25.28 -9.11
CA THR A 17 21.47 25.50 -8.69
C THR A 17 20.46 24.75 -9.56
N SER A 18 20.79 24.33 -10.79
CA SER A 18 19.89 23.58 -11.67
C SER A 18 19.80 22.09 -11.30
N CYS A 19 20.88 21.51 -10.79
CA CYS A 19 20.87 20.11 -10.33
C CYS A 19 20.02 19.88 -9.06
N TYR A 20 19.89 20.87 -8.21
CA TYR A 20 19.05 20.79 -7.02
C TYR A 20 17.55 20.93 -7.28
N ARG A 21 17.16 21.54 -8.42
CA ARG A 21 15.74 21.69 -8.82
C ARG A 21 15.17 20.51 -9.60
N ILE A 22 16.01 19.60 -10.09
CA ILE A 22 15.56 18.45 -10.91
C ILE A 22 15.12 17.25 -10.06
N ARG A 23 15.42 17.26 -8.75
CA ARG A 23 14.98 16.23 -7.81
C ARG A 23 14.24 16.88 -6.64
N LYS A 24 13.01 17.25 -6.83
CA LYS A 24 12.07 17.22 -5.73
C LYS A 24 11.75 15.74 -5.49
N SER A 25 12.63 15.06 -4.77
CA SER A 25 12.32 13.80 -4.13
C SER A 25 11.31 14.10 -3.03
N ALA A 26 10.06 13.77 -3.24
CA ALA A 26 9.04 13.87 -2.21
C ALA A 26 9.25 12.82 -1.12
N GLY A 27 10.04 11.79 -1.43
CA GLY A 27 10.34 10.68 -0.53
C GLY A 27 11.59 10.83 0.34
N GLY A 28 12.31 11.95 0.24
CA GLY A 28 13.58 12.11 0.94
C GLY A 28 14.77 11.52 0.17
N GLY A 29 15.95 12.02 0.48
CA GLY A 29 17.17 11.69 -0.25
C GLY A 29 17.62 10.23 -0.08
N GLN A 30 18.39 9.74 -1.05
CA GLN A 30 19.12 8.50 -0.91
C GLN A 30 20.13 8.62 0.22
N ILE A 31 20.03 7.80 1.24
CA ILE A 31 21.05 7.66 2.26
C ILE A 31 21.99 6.52 1.83
N LYS A 32 23.23 6.85 1.49
CA LYS A 32 24.19 5.88 0.93
C LYS A 32 24.87 5.02 2.00
N ASP A 33 25.10 5.57 3.17
CA ASP A 33 25.86 4.93 4.25
C ASP A 33 24.96 4.79 5.49
N ILE A 34 24.38 3.62 5.65
CA ILE A 34 23.53 3.29 6.78
C ILE A 34 24.21 2.14 7.52
N PRO A 35 24.39 2.27 8.84
CA PRO A 35 24.90 1.17 9.63
C PRO A 35 23.94 -0.03 9.49
N PRO A 36 24.47 -1.26 9.52
CA PRO A 36 23.65 -2.46 9.51
C PRO A 36 22.55 -2.37 10.55
N ARG A 37 21.33 -2.80 10.20
CA ARG A 37 20.23 -2.88 11.15
C ARG A 37 20.60 -3.83 12.30
N THR A 38 20.49 -3.38 13.53
CA THR A 38 20.63 -4.24 14.70
C THR A 38 19.47 -5.21 14.77
N ILE A 39 19.75 -6.49 15.07
CA ILE A 39 18.74 -7.54 15.25
C ILE A 39 18.82 -8.07 16.67
N ASN A 40 17.71 -8.00 17.39
CA ASN A 40 17.57 -8.55 18.72
C ASN A 40 16.13 -9.07 18.93
N THR A 41 15.96 -10.39 18.92
CA THR A 41 14.64 -11.03 19.09
C THR A 41 14.04 -10.80 20.47
N ALA A 42 14.85 -10.53 21.50
CA ALA A 42 14.36 -10.22 22.85
C ALA A 42 13.62 -8.88 22.93
N ASP A 43 13.80 -8.01 21.92
CA ASP A 43 13.09 -6.75 21.83
C ASP A 43 11.65 -6.90 21.26
N ILE A 44 11.23 -8.14 20.94
CA ILE A 44 9.89 -8.44 20.42
C ILE A 44 9.12 -9.25 21.47
N ALA A 45 8.02 -8.69 21.94
CA ALA A 45 7.07 -9.36 22.82
C ALA A 45 6.01 -10.10 22.01
N MET A 46 5.69 -11.32 22.47
CA MET A 46 4.66 -12.20 21.91
C MET A 46 3.89 -12.91 23.04
N PRO A 47 2.73 -13.51 22.76
CA PRO A 47 2.07 -14.38 23.71
C PRO A 47 3.00 -15.53 24.20
N PRO A 48 2.83 -16.03 25.43
CA PRO A 48 3.60 -17.17 25.93
C PRO A 48 3.52 -18.38 25.00
N GLY A 49 4.62 -19.12 24.87
CA GLY A 49 4.71 -20.33 24.04
C GLY A 49 5.08 -20.05 22.57
N TYR A 50 5.37 -18.80 22.19
CA TYR A 50 5.88 -18.48 20.85
C TYR A 50 7.36 -18.09 20.89
N LYS A 51 8.06 -18.40 19.80
CA LYS A 51 9.45 -18.03 19.54
C LYS A 51 9.55 -17.31 18.21
N ILE A 52 10.35 -16.25 18.14
CA ILE A 52 10.70 -15.56 16.90
C ILE A 52 12.19 -15.69 16.63
N GLU A 53 12.55 -15.86 15.38
CA GLU A 53 13.93 -15.87 14.90
C GLU A 53 14.07 -15.07 13.59
N MET A 54 15.22 -14.48 13.37
CA MET A 54 15.58 -13.85 12.10
C MET A 54 16.03 -14.93 11.12
N VAL A 55 15.35 -14.99 9.94
CA VAL A 55 15.67 -15.94 8.87
C VAL A 55 16.67 -15.35 7.90
N ALA A 56 16.44 -14.10 7.49
CA ALA A 56 17.35 -13.37 6.58
C ALA A 56 17.18 -11.87 6.77
N GLN A 57 18.25 -11.11 6.44
CA GLN A 57 18.28 -9.66 6.56
C GLN A 57 18.97 -9.00 5.36
N GLY A 58 19.00 -7.67 5.33
CA GLY A 58 19.66 -6.90 4.29
C GLY A 58 18.88 -6.90 2.98
N PHE A 59 17.55 -6.93 3.04
CA PHE A 59 16.67 -6.68 1.90
C PHE A 59 16.46 -5.18 1.70
N THR A 60 16.24 -4.79 0.44
CA THR A 60 15.88 -3.43 0.07
C THR A 60 14.39 -3.37 -0.25
N PHE A 61 13.60 -2.82 0.68
CA PHE A 61 12.15 -2.63 0.55
C PHE A 61 11.41 -3.94 0.23
N PRO A 62 11.57 -5.00 1.04
CA PRO A 62 10.81 -6.23 0.84
C PRO A 62 9.34 -6.00 1.14
N THR A 63 8.44 -6.57 0.34
CA THR A 63 6.98 -6.36 0.46
C THR A 63 6.20 -7.62 0.75
N ALA A 64 6.63 -8.77 0.29
CA ALA A 64 5.93 -10.02 0.55
C ALA A 64 6.86 -11.24 0.44
N ALA A 65 6.37 -12.38 0.95
CA ALA A 65 7.03 -13.66 0.85
C ALA A 65 6.08 -14.77 0.39
N ALA A 66 6.64 -15.79 -0.22
CA ALA A 66 5.96 -17.03 -0.56
C ALA A 66 6.86 -18.23 -0.25
N LEU A 67 6.24 -19.39 -0.04
CA LEU A 67 6.94 -20.67 0.08
C LEU A 67 6.54 -21.57 -1.08
N ASP A 68 7.53 -22.28 -1.65
CA ASP A 68 7.25 -23.30 -2.65
C ASP A 68 6.83 -24.63 -2.01
N ASP A 69 6.50 -25.63 -2.84
CA ASP A 69 6.07 -26.95 -2.39
C ASP A 69 7.12 -27.73 -1.56
N LYS A 70 8.37 -27.26 -1.59
CA LYS A 70 9.50 -27.80 -0.79
C LYS A 70 9.80 -26.96 0.43
N SER A 71 8.93 -26.00 0.76
CA SER A 71 9.09 -25.03 1.85
C SER A 71 10.34 -24.15 1.71
N ASN A 72 10.83 -23.93 0.49
CA ASN A 72 11.85 -22.90 0.27
C ASN A 72 11.18 -21.52 0.32
N LEU A 73 11.83 -20.59 1.01
CA LEU A 73 11.35 -19.22 1.18
C LEU A 73 11.81 -18.32 0.02
N TYR A 74 10.86 -17.58 -0.52
CA TYR A 74 11.08 -16.56 -1.53
C TYR A 74 10.53 -15.23 -1.05
N VAL A 75 11.25 -14.14 -1.34
CA VAL A 75 10.94 -12.77 -0.92
C VAL A 75 10.98 -11.89 -2.15
N ILE A 76 10.05 -10.97 -2.28
CA ILE A 76 10.13 -9.92 -3.30
C ILE A 76 10.61 -8.60 -2.70
N GLU A 77 11.56 -7.95 -3.39
CA GLU A 77 11.93 -6.56 -3.19
C GLU A 77 11.13 -5.69 -4.17
N ALA A 78 10.53 -4.61 -3.67
CA ALA A 78 9.61 -3.80 -4.47
C ALA A 78 10.25 -3.03 -5.62
N GLY A 79 11.53 -2.67 -5.50
CA GLY A 79 12.19 -1.73 -6.41
C GLY A 79 11.67 -0.29 -6.31
N TYR A 80 10.79 -0.03 -5.36
CA TYR A 80 9.99 1.18 -5.21
C TYR A 80 9.73 1.47 -3.73
N SER A 81 9.55 2.75 -3.38
CA SER A 81 9.07 3.19 -2.08
C SER A 81 8.44 4.58 -2.18
N TYR A 82 7.18 4.70 -1.76
CA TYR A 82 6.46 5.97 -1.59
C TYR A 82 6.60 6.98 -2.75
N GLY A 83 6.17 6.57 -3.94
CA GLY A 83 6.15 7.42 -5.13
C GLY A 83 7.48 7.47 -5.89
N GLU A 84 8.53 6.84 -5.39
CA GLU A 84 9.85 6.85 -6.02
C GLU A 84 10.29 5.46 -6.50
N VAL A 85 10.79 5.40 -7.74
CA VAL A 85 11.45 4.22 -8.29
C VAL A 85 12.91 4.23 -7.85
N TRP A 86 13.28 3.32 -6.95
CA TRP A 86 14.64 3.19 -6.41
C TRP A 86 15.52 2.27 -7.24
N GLY A 87 14.89 1.30 -7.91
CA GLY A 87 15.60 0.29 -8.70
C GLY A 87 14.65 -0.65 -9.40
N GLU A 88 15.14 -1.80 -9.73
CA GLU A 88 14.38 -2.88 -10.33
C GLU A 88 13.89 -3.83 -9.23
N PRO A 89 12.60 -4.24 -9.24
CA PRO A 89 12.07 -5.22 -8.31
C PRO A 89 12.73 -6.59 -8.54
N LYS A 90 12.80 -7.41 -7.49
CA LYS A 90 13.47 -8.73 -7.54
C LYS A 90 12.67 -9.81 -6.84
N LEU A 91 12.70 -11.02 -7.39
CA LEU A 91 12.34 -12.24 -6.71
C LEU A 91 13.60 -12.91 -6.19
N ILE A 92 13.70 -13.12 -4.89
CA ILE A 92 14.87 -13.59 -4.20
C ILE A 92 14.53 -14.87 -3.44
N ARG A 93 15.28 -15.96 -3.68
CA ARG A 93 15.24 -17.16 -2.84
C ARG A 93 16.16 -16.96 -1.64
N VAL A 94 15.65 -17.24 -0.45
CA VAL A 94 16.44 -17.32 0.78
C VAL A 94 16.96 -18.75 0.93
N ASN A 95 18.27 -18.91 0.97
CA ASN A 95 18.92 -20.20 1.15
C ASN A 95 18.91 -20.60 2.63
N LYS A 96 19.15 -21.90 2.94
CA LYS A 96 19.13 -22.40 4.31
C LYS A 96 20.19 -21.77 5.23
N ASP A 97 21.27 -21.27 4.68
CA ASP A 97 22.33 -20.53 5.39
C ASP A 97 22.04 -19.03 5.53
N GLY A 98 20.84 -18.56 5.12
CA GLY A 98 20.45 -17.17 5.14
C GLY A 98 20.98 -16.34 3.96
N SER A 99 21.79 -16.91 3.10
CA SER A 99 22.24 -16.24 1.86
C SER A 99 21.09 -16.09 0.87
N LYS A 100 21.25 -15.20 -0.09
CA LYS A 100 20.21 -14.79 -1.04
C LYS A 100 20.60 -15.08 -2.47
N THR A 101 19.68 -15.66 -3.25
CA THR A 101 19.84 -15.91 -4.69
C THR A 101 18.72 -15.19 -5.44
N THR A 102 19.07 -14.25 -6.31
CA THR A 102 18.08 -13.60 -7.19
C THR A 102 17.63 -14.59 -8.27
N ILE A 103 16.31 -14.80 -8.34
CA ILE A 103 15.65 -15.69 -9.31
C ILE A 103 15.19 -14.91 -10.54
N ALA A 104 14.61 -13.72 -10.32
CA ALA A 104 14.15 -12.85 -11.40
C ALA A 104 14.36 -11.39 -11.00
N THR A 105 14.58 -10.55 -12.01
CA THR A 105 14.67 -9.09 -11.87
C THR A 105 13.68 -8.48 -12.86
N GLY A 106 12.76 -7.64 -12.37
CA GLY A 106 11.80 -6.91 -13.19
C GLY A 106 12.40 -5.66 -13.85
N THR A 107 11.54 -4.85 -14.39
CA THR A 107 11.86 -3.51 -14.92
C THR A 107 11.61 -2.44 -13.85
N LYS A 108 11.96 -1.19 -14.13
CA LYS A 108 11.64 -0.03 -13.27
C LYS A 108 10.14 0.30 -13.24
N ASN A 109 9.28 -0.70 -13.33
CA ASN A 109 7.82 -0.60 -13.27
C ASN A 109 7.23 -1.10 -11.94
N GLY A 110 8.03 -1.14 -10.87
CA GLY A 110 7.53 -1.49 -9.52
C GLY A 110 6.40 -0.57 -9.04
N PRO A 111 5.93 -0.81 -7.81
CA PRO A 111 6.40 -1.84 -6.88
C PRO A 111 5.97 -3.26 -7.26
N TRP A 112 6.78 -4.27 -6.95
CA TRP A 112 6.24 -5.61 -6.73
C TRP A 112 5.63 -5.64 -5.33
N SER A 113 4.31 -5.71 -5.25
CA SER A 113 3.58 -5.48 -3.99
C SER A 113 3.15 -6.77 -3.28
N GLY A 114 3.06 -7.88 -4.00
CA GLY A 114 2.71 -9.17 -3.41
C GLY A 114 3.02 -10.35 -4.30
N ILE A 115 3.09 -11.53 -3.69
CA ILE A 115 3.47 -12.78 -4.35
C ILE A 115 2.67 -13.96 -3.79
N THR A 116 2.31 -14.90 -4.66
CA THR A 116 1.85 -16.23 -4.27
C THR A 116 2.53 -17.30 -5.12
N PHE A 117 2.75 -18.49 -4.53
CA PHE A 117 3.24 -19.67 -5.24
C PHE A 117 2.08 -20.62 -5.51
N HIS A 118 1.99 -21.13 -6.72
CA HIS A 118 0.95 -22.10 -7.09
C HIS A 118 1.40 -22.94 -8.30
N ASN A 119 1.24 -24.27 -8.21
CA ASN A 119 1.54 -25.21 -9.29
C ASN A 119 2.91 -24.97 -9.94
N GLY A 120 3.97 -24.86 -9.11
CA GLY A 120 5.34 -24.72 -9.57
C GLY A 120 5.73 -23.34 -10.11
N ASN A 121 4.86 -22.33 -10.04
CA ASN A 121 5.13 -20.97 -10.49
C ASN A 121 4.84 -19.93 -9.41
N PHE A 122 5.49 -18.79 -9.52
CA PHE A 122 5.20 -17.60 -8.73
C PHE A 122 4.29 -16.67 -9.52
N TYR A 123 3.34 -16.07 -8.82
CA TYR A 123 2.45 -15.05 -9.37
C TYR A 123 2.67 -13.77 -8.57
N VAL A 124 2.99 -12.68 -9.26
CA VAL A 124 3.42 -11.41 -8.67
C VAL A 124 2.56 -10.28 -9.18
N ALA A 125 2.11 -9.41 -8.28
CA ALA A 125 1.50 -8.14 -8.65
C ALA A 125 2.60 -7.09 -8.84
N GLU A 126 2.74 -6.59 -10.07
CA GLU A 126 3.58 -5.45 -10.44
C GLU A 126 2.72 -4.20 -10.40
N GLY A 127 3.06 -3.27 -9.52
CA GLY A 127 2.26 -2.06 -9.23
C GLY A 127 2.14 -1.09 -10.37
N GLY A 128 3.16 -0.98 -11.20
CA GLY A 128 3.08 -0.31 -12.47
C GLY A 128 3.22 1.20 -12.46
N GLU A 129 4.09 1.74 -11.62
CA GLU A 129 4.35 3.18 -11.51
C GLU A 129 4.65 3.88 -12.84
N MET A 130 5.33 3.20 -13.77
CA MET A 130 5.77 3.79 -15.03
C MET A 130 4.86 3.45 -16.22
N GLU A 131 4.44 2.19 -16.33
CA GLU A 131 3.80 1.62 -17.52
C GLU A 131 2.36 1.14 -17.27
N GLY A 132 1.87 1.16 -16.03
CA GLY A 132 0.64 0.53 -15.61
C GLY A 132 0.89 -0.84 -14.97
N GLY A 133 -0.08 -1.32 -14.19
CA GLY A 133 0.03 -2.55 -13.42
C GLY A 133 -0.05 -3.82 -14.26
N LYS A 134 0.52 -4.89 -13.70
CA LYS A 134 0.49 -6.24 -14.32
C LYS A 134 0.32 -7.32 -13.26
N ILE A 135 -0.19 -8.45 -13.67
CA ILE A 135 0.00 -9.72 -12.94
C ILE A 135 0.98 -10.55 -13.75
N LEU A 136 2.09 -10.90 -13.13
CA LEU A 136 3.17 -11.66 -13.74
C LEU A 136 3.13 -13.11 -13.24
N ARG A 137 3.36 -14.07 -14.14
CA ARG A 137 3.76 -15.43 -13.79
C ARG A 137 5.27 -15.55 -13.96
N ILE A 138 5.96 -16.04 -12.94
CA ILE A 138 7.41 -16.23 -12.93
C ILE A 138 7.69 -17.71 -12.67
N SER A 139 8.36 -18.37 -13.59
CA SER A 139 8.76 -19.78 -13.42
C SER A 139 10.00 -19.88 -12.52
N PRO A 140 10.32 -21.07 -11.97
CA PRO A 140 11.47 -21.26 -11.07
C PRO A 140 12.83 -20.92 -11.67
N ASP A 141 12.95 -20.93 -13.00
CA ASP A 141 14.14 -20.50 -13.75
C ASP A 141 14.19 -18.99 -14.02
N GLY A 142 13.22 -18.24 -13.51
CA GLY A 142 13.17 -16.78 -13.59
C GLY A 142 12.50 -16.21 -14.85
N LYS A 143 11.93 -17.05 -15.73
CA LYS A 143 11.20 -16.56 -16.91
C LYS A 143 9.90 -15.89 -16.47
N MET A 144 9.70 -14.62 -16.84
CA MET A 144 8.53 -13.83 -16.56
C MET A 144 7.56 -13.80 -17.74
N THR A 145 6.26 -13.94 -17.45
CA THR A 145 5.18 -13.86 -18.45
C THR A 145 4.07 -13.00 -17.87
N PRO A 146 3.71 -11.87 -18.50
CA PRO A 146 2.53 -11.09 -18.07
C PRO A 146 1.26 -11.87 -18.45
N LEU A 147 0.36 -12.01 -17.48
CA LEU A 147 -0.96 -12.62 -17.65
C LEU A 147 -2.03 -11.58 -17.95
N ILE A 148 -1.84 -10.37 -17.43
CA ILE A 148 -2.58 -9.15 -17.73
C ILE A 148 -1.65 -7.97 -17.60
N SER A 149 -1.86 -6.93 -18.41
CA SER A 149 -1.11 -5.65 -18.41
C SER A 149 -2.07 -4.46 -18.46
N ASP A 150 -1.53 -3.27 -18.42
CA ASP A 150 -2.26 -2.00 -18.55
C ASP A 150 -3.34 -1.79 -17.49
N LEU A 151 -3.13 -2.35 -16.28
CA LEU A 151 -3.99 -2.06 -15.14
C LEU A 151 -3.81 -0.60 -14.71
N PRO A 152 -4.89 0.10 -14.27
CA PRO A 152 -4.85 1.53 -13.95
C PRO A 152 -4.21 1.78 -12.57
N SER A 153 -2.92 1.58 -12.45
CA SER A 153 -2.18 1.59 -11.19
C SER A 153 -1.16 2.72 -11.04
N VAL A 154 -1.11 3.67 -11.98
CA VAL A 154 -0.30 4.89 -11.78
C VAL A 154 -1.01 5.81 -10.83
N GLY A 155 -0.33 6.21 -9.76
CA GLY A 155 -0.86 7.11 -8.75
C GLY A 155 -0.57 6.64 -7.32
N ASP A 156 -1.44 7.02 -6.40
CA ASP A 156 -1.26 6.80 -4.96
C ASP A 156 -1.19 5.32 -4.57
N HIS A 157 -1.97 4.48 -5.25
CA HIS A 157 -2.13 3.08 -4.87
C HIS A 157 -2.05 2.18 -6.11
N HIS A 158 -1.49 1.00 -5.89
CA HIS A 158 -1.03 0.12 -6.97
C HIS A 158 -1.87 -1.15 -7.10
N THR A 159 -1.48 -2.02 -8.06
CA THR A 159 -1.95 -3.39 -8.14
C THR A 159 -1.36 -4.20 -7.00
N ASN A 160 -2.20 -4.90 -6.22
CA ASN A 160 -1.85 -5.61 -5.00
C ASN A 160 -2.30 -7.10 -5.05
N GLY A 161 -1.83 -7.89 -4.11
CA GLY A 161 -2.04 -9.34 -4.09
C GLY A 161 -0.87 -10.06 -4.77
N PRO A 162 -1.07 -11.15 -5.56
CA PRO A 162 -2.32 -11.85 -5.80
C PRO A 162 -2.57 -13.01 -4.83
N VAL A 163 -3.81 -13.54 -4.85
CA VAL A 163 -4.14 -14.84 -4.25
C VAL A 163 -4.89 -15.71 -5.27
N ILE A 164 -4.74 -17.04 -5.13
CA ILE A 164 -5.29 -17.98 -6.10
C ILE A 164 -6.31 -18.90 -5.44
N LYS A 165 -7.46 -19.07 -6.09
CA LYS A 165 -8.50 -20.02 -5.71
C LYS A 165 -9.35 -20.42 -6.90
N ASP A 166 -9.74 -21.68 -6.95
CA ASP A 166 -10.70 -22.24 -7.93
C ASP A 166 -10.39 -21.89 -9.39
N GLY A 167 -9.09 -21.91 -9.77
CA GLY A 167 -8.63 -21.60 -11.12
C GLY A 167 -8.57 -20.12 -11.49
N TYR A 168 -8.74 -19.22 -10.51
CA TYR A 168 -8.66 -17.77 -10.70
C TYR A 168 -7.56 -17.14 -9.84
N ILE A 169 -6.97 -16.09 -10.39
CA ILE A 169 -6.06 -15.17 -9.69
C ILE A 169 -6.86 -13.93 -9.29
N TYR A 170 -6.99 -13.70 -8.00
CA TYR A 170 -7.65 -12.51 -7.44
C TYR A 170 -6.58 -11.49 -7.06
N PHE A 171 -6.84 -10.21 -7.37
CA PHE A 171 -5.92 -9.12 -7.06
C PHE A 171 -6.69 -7.83 -6.72
N GLY A 172 -6.08 -7.00 -5.91
CA GLY A 172 -6.56 -5.66 -5.59
C GLY A 172 -6.02 -4.64 -6.58
N GLN A 173 -6.81 -3.63 -6.88
CA GLN A 173 -6.39 -2.46 -7.64
C GLN A 173 -6.73 -1.21 -6.85
N GLY A 174 -5.70 -0.49 -6.41
CA GLY A 174 -5.88 0.75 -5.66
C GLY A 174 -6.30 1.93 -6.52
N THR A 175 -6.60 3.04 -5.87
CA THR A 175 -7.02 4.29 -6.53
C THR A 175 -5.82 5.15 -6.95
N ALA A 176 -5.99 5.93 -8.00
CA ALA A 176 -4.98 6.88 -8.46
C ALA A 176 -4.86 8.09 -7.51
N THR A 177 -5.94 8.41 -6.79
CA THR A 177 -6.00 9.56 -5.88
C THR A 177 -6.41 9.15 -4.47
N ASN A 178 -6.23 10.06 -3.51
CA ASN A 178 -6.69 9.87 -2.14
C ASN A 178 -8.22 9.74 -2.04
N SER A 179 -8.98 10.59 -2.75
CA SER A 179 -10.42 10.77 -2.53
C SER A 179 -11.21 11.13 -3.78
N ALA A 180 -10.85 10.58 -4.93
CA ALA A 180 -11.44 10.78 -6.27
C ALA A 180 -11.26 12.18 -6.87
N ILE A 181 -10.50 13.05 -6.24
CA ILE A 181 -10.17 14.40 -6.75
C ILE A 181 -8.66 14.45 -7.01
N VAL A 182 -8.29 14.73 -8.26
CA VAL A 182 -6.89 14.99 -8.60
C VAL A 182 -6.51 16.37 -8.04
N GLY A 183 -5.47 16.41 -7.24
CA GLY A 183 -5.02 17.63 -6.55
C GLY A 183 -3.52 17.90 -6.70
N PRO A 184 -3.03 18.98 -6.07
CA PRO A 184 -1.61 19.34 -6.06
C PRO A 184 -0.70 18.22 -5.51
N ASP A 185 -1.19 17.40 -4.58
CA ASP A 185 -0.48 16.26 -4.03
C ASP A 185 -0.11 15.22 -5.11
N ASN A 186 -0.94 15.03 -6.13
CA ASN A 186 -0.65 14.12 -7.23
C ASN A 186 0.42 14.64 -8.21
N ALA A 187 0.83 15.91 -8.11
CA ALA A 187 1.94 16.46 -8.88
C ALA A 187 3.32 16.14 -8.26
N GLU A 188 3.36 15.78 -6.99
CA GLU A 188 4.59 15.60 -6.20
C GLU A 188 5.54 14.58 -6.84
N PHE A 189 5.00 13.48 -7.38
CA PHE A 189 5.75 12.41 -8.04
C PHE A 189 5.81 12.51 -9.57
N GLY A 190 5.35 13.66 -10.11
CA GLY A 190 5.39 13.93 -11.55
C GLY A 190 4.30 13.25 -12.36
N TRP A 191 3.28 12.65 -11.72
CA TRP A 191 2.20 11.94 -12.43
C TRP A 191 1.45 12.86 -13.39
N LEU A 192 1.07 14.06 -12.95
CA LEU A 192 0.32 15.02 -13.77
C LEU A 192 1.10 15.51 -15.01
N LYS A 193 2.44 15.52 -14.93
CA LYS A 193 3.30 15.87 -16.08
C LYS A 193 3.44 14.72 -17.06
N ARG A 194 3.48 13.47 -16.57
CA ARG A 194 3.62 12.28 -17.41
C ARG A 194 2.30 11.84 -18.04
N LYS A 195 1.18 12.03 -17.34
CA LYS A 195 -0.16 11.61 -17.77
C LYS A 195 -1.13 12.79 -17.64
N LYS A 196 -1.43 13.46 -18.73
CA LYS A 196 -2.36 14.60 -18.77
C LYS A 196 -3.80 14.22 -18.43
N ASP A 197 -4.15 12.95 -18.65
CA ASP A 197 -5.44 12.32 -18.35
C ASP A 197 -5.44 11.56 -17.03
N PHE A 198 -4.51 11.88 -16.12
CA PHE A 198 -4.42 11.23 -14.82
C PHE A 198 -5.70 11.46 -14.00
N HIS A 199 -6.43 10.42 -13.70
CA HIS A 199 -7.61 10.40 -12.83
C HIS A 199 -8.00 8.97 -12.47
N ASP A 200 -8.91 8.80 -11.51
CA ASP A 200 -9.50 7.49 -11.17
C ASP A 200 -10.50 7.04 -12.23
N VAL A 201 -10.50 5.74 -12.49
CA VAL A 201 -11.40 5.09 -13.46
C VAL A 201 -12.46 4.31 -12.68
N PRO A 202 -13.76 4.68 -12.73
CA PRO A 202 -14.81 3.94 -12.03
C PRO A 202 -15.10 2.59 -12.68
N CYS A 203 -15.51 1.60 -11.88
CA CYS A 203 -15.82 0.25 -12.37
C CYS A 203 -17.19 0.13 -13.02
N LYS A 204 -18.13 0.98 -12.64
CA LYS A 204 -19.49 1.06 -13.17
C LYS A 204 -19.84 2.52 -13.42
N ASP A 205 -20.86 2.78 -14.24
CA ASP A 205 -21.34 4.14 -14.47
C ASP A 205 -21.75 4.80 -13.15
N ILE A 206 -21.26 6.01 -12.93
CA ILE A 206 -21.57 6.83 -11.77
C ILE A 206 -22.11 8.18 -12.21
N THR A 207 -22.98 8.78 -11.39
CA THR A 207 -23.54 10.12 -11.64
C THR A 207 -23.03 11.08 -10.56
N LEU A 208 -22.46 12.21 -10.98
CA LEU A 208 -21.84 13.18 -10.10
C LEU A 208 -22.84 14.23 -9.61
N ILE A 209 -22.64 14.74 -8.40
CA ILE A 209 -23.40 15.90 -7.86
C ILE A 209 -22.96 17.19 -8.53
N GLY A 210 -21.73 17.27 -9.08
CA GLY A 210 -21.13 18.48 -9.61
C GLY A 210 -20.33 19.26 -8.57
N THR A 211 -19.93 18.58 -7.47
CA THR A 211 -18.99 19.16 -6.50
C THR A 211 -17.59 19.24 -7.10
N ASN A 212 -17.02 20.45 -7.04
CA ASN A 212 -15.67 20.72 -7.51
C ASN A 212 -14.82 21.31 -6.39
N TYR A 213 -13.51 21.12 -6.48
CA TYR A 213 -12.52 21.59 -5.53
C TYR A 213 -11.53 22.51 -6.23
N GLU A 214 -11.36 23.71 -5.68
CA GLU A 214 -10.37 24.68 -6.17
C GLU A 214 -9.01 24.39 -5.52
N SER A 215 -7.96 24.52 -6.31
CA SER A 215 -6.57 24.42 -5.87
C SER A 215 -5.65 25.27 -6.72
N ASP A 216 -4.41 25.45 -6.26
CA ASP A 216 -3.34 26.05 -7.07
C ASP A 216 -3.11 25.23 -8.33
N ASN A 217 -2.88 25.91 -9.46
CA ASN A 217 -2.48 25.25 -10.69
C ASN A 217 -0.98 24.90 -10.65
N VAL A 218 -0.67 23.70 -10.20
CA VAL A 218 0.72 23.20 -10.06
C VAL A 218 1.40 22.88 -11.40
N LEU A 219 0.71 23.09 -12.53
CA LEU A 219 1.24 22.91 -13.87
C LEU A 219 1.74 24.22 -14.50
N THR A 220 1.49 25.36 -13.83
CA THR A 220 1.98 26.68 -14.22
C THR A 220 2.90 27.27 -13.14
N ASP A 221 3.67 28.28 -13.49
CA ASP A 221 4.55 28.99 -12.56
C ASP A 221 3.87 30.24 -11.95
N ASP A 222 2.61 30.54 -12.31
CA ASP A 222 1.85 31.65 -11.75
C ASP A 222 1.22 31.25 -10.41
N PRO A 223 1.62 31.85 -9.28
CA PRO A 223 1.07 31.52 -7.96
C PRO A 223 -0.40 31.93 -7.79
N ASN A 224 -0.95 32.76 -8.69
CA ASN A 224 -2.35 33.19 -8.66
C ASN A 224 -3.24 32.32 -9.54
N ASP A 225 -2.66 31.46 -10.36
CA ASP A 225 -3.42 30.59 -11.25
C ASP A 225 -4.09 29.47 -10.42
N LYS A 226 -5.42 29.38 -10.53
CA LYS A 226 -6.25 28.41 -9.83
C LYS A 226 -6.99 27.54 -10.82
N VAL A 227 -7.22 26.31 -10.43
CA VAL A 227 -8.03 25.36 -11.20
C VAL A 227 -9.10 24.76 -10.32
N SER A 228 -10.19 24.35 -10.98
CA SER A 228 -11.31 23.65 -10.34
C SER A 228 -11.39 22.24 -10.88
N THR A 229 -11.31 21.23 -9.99
CA THR A 229 -11.28 19.81 -10.37
C THR A 229 -12.47 19.07 -9.78
N GLY A 230 -13.20 18.35 -10.64
CA GLY A 230 -14.28 17.46 -10.27
C GLY A 230 -13.83 16.02 -10.05
N ALA A 231 -14.70 15.21 -9.45
CA ALA A 231 -14.43 13.81 -9.18
C ALA A 231 -14.27 12.98 -10.47
N TYR A 232 -13.31 12.04 -10.47
CA TYR A 232 -13.04 11.15 -11.60
C TYR A 232 -12.71 11.87 -12.90
N LEU A 233 -12.18 13.07 -12.80
CA LEU A 233 -11.78 13.89 -13.96
C LEU A 233 -10.32 14.32 -13.83
N PRO A 234 -9.64 14.59 -14.96
CA PRO A 234 -8.29 15.11 -14.96
C PRO A 234 -8.16 16.45 -14.21
N PHE A 235 -6.96 16.73 -13.69
CA PHE A 235 -6.63 17.98 -13.01
C PHE A 235 -7.09 19.21 -13.80
N GLY A 236 -7.77 20.13 -13.14
CA GLY A 236 -8.30 21.35 -13.76
C GLY A 236 -9.56 21.15 -14.61
N THR A 237 -10.19 19.97 -14.58
CA THR A 237 -11.46 19.72 -15.28
C THR A 237 -12.61 19.68 -14.27
N ALA A 238 -13.50 20.65 -14.38
CA ALA A 238 -14.69 20.74 -13.51
C ALA A 238 -15.77 19.75 -13.94
N SER A 239 -16.51 19.22 -12.97
CA SER A 239 -17.70 18.39 -13.16
C SER A 239 -18.98 19.20 -13.13
N ASN A 240 -20.04 18.70 -13.76
CA ASN A 240 -21.37 19.25 -13.72
C ASN A 240 -22.33 18.34 -12.93
N ALA A 241 -23.38 18.95 -12.36
CA ALA A 241 -24.46 18.18 -11.72
C ALA A 241 -25.15 17.27 -12.74
N GLY A 242 -25.33 16.00 -12.38
CA GLY A 242 -25.93 15.00 -13.27
C GLY A 242 -24.95 14.45 -14.33
N GLN A 243 -23.68 14.86 -14.33
CA GLN A 243 -22.69 14.29 -15.24
C GLN A 243 -22.48 12.82 -14.97
N VAL A 244 -22.57 12.00 -16.01
CA VAL A 244 -22.30 10.55 -15.91
C VAL A 244 -20.86 10.28 -16.34
N ILE A 245 -20.10 9.68 -15.46
CA ILE A 245 -18.77 9.10 -15.76
C ILE A 245 -18.96 7.63 -16.08
N LYS A 246 -18.50 7.23 -17.26
CA LYS A 246 -18.63 5.86 -17.74
C LYS A 246 -17.66 4.93 -17.01
N GLY A 247 -18.18 3.82 -16.49
CA GLY A 247 -17.37 2.78 -15.90
C GLY A 247 -16.75 1.85 -16.94
N LYS A 248 -15.60 1.29 -16.60
CA LYS A 248 -14.95 0.24 -17.39
C LYS A 248 -14.17 -0.71 -16.49
N VAL A 249 -13.87 -1.91 -16.98
CA VAL A 249 -12.97 -2.88 -16.33
C VAL A 249 -11.81 -3.13 -17.30
N PRO A 250 -10.54 -3.03 -16.86
CA PRO A 250 -10.08 -2.82 -15.48
C PRO A 250 -10.30 -1.38 -14.98
N CYS A 251 -10.44 -1.25 -13.65
CA CYS A 251 -10.82 -0.02 -12.96
C CYS A 251 -10.04 0.18 -11.66
N ASN A 252 -10.07 1.40 -11.13
CA ASN A 252 -9.49 1.73 -9.83
C ASN A 252 -10.43 1.35 -8.66
N GLY A 253 -9.85 1.21 -7.46
CA GLY A 253 -10.60 0.95 -6.24
C GLY A 253 -11.40 -0.35 -6.30
N SER A 254 -10.77 -1.44 -6.71
CA SER A 254 -11.49 -2.69 -7.00
C SER A 254 -10.72 -3.94 -6.57
N ILE A 255 -11.44 -5.02 -6.45
CA ILE A 255 -10.94 -6.39 -6.48
C ILE A 255 -11.39 -7.01 -7.79
N MET A 256 -10.45 -7.51 -8.54
CA MET A 256 -10.66 -8.18 -9.81
C MET A 256 -10.08 -9.60 -9.77
N ARG A 257 -10.51 -10.44 -10.70
CA ARG A 257 -9.94 -11.76 -10.95
C ARG A 257 -9.72 -12.00 -12.43
N ILE A 258 -8.74 -12.82 -12.75
CA ILE A 258 -8.50 -13.38 -14.10
C ILE A 258 -8.39 -14.90 -14.02
N PRO A 259 -8.66 -15.65 -15.07
CA PRO A 259 -8.31 -17.07 -15.15
C PRO A 259 -6.81 -17.28 -14.87
N LEU A 260 -6.44 -18.45 -14.34
CA LEU A 260 -5.05 -18.78 -13.99
C LEU A 260 -4.08 -18.66 -15.17
N GLU A 261 -4.54 -18.88 -16.38
CA GLU A 261 -3.75 -18.74 -17.61
C GLU A 261 -3.77 -17.32 -18.21
N GLY A 262 -4.37 -16.37 -17.53
CA GLY A 262 -4.56 -15.01 -18.01
C GLY A 262 -5.88 -14.82 -18.75
N GLY A 263 -6.16 -13.60 -19.15
CA GLY A 263 -7.38 -13.27 -19.88
C GLY A 263 -8.02 -11.95 -19.44
N LYS A 264 -9.29 -11.77 -19.79
CA LYS A 264 -10.02 -10.55 -19.42
C LYS A 264 -10.30 -10.50 -17.92
N PRO A 265 -10.11 -9.34 -17.27
CA PRO A 265 -10.43 -9.20 -15.87
C PRO A 265 -11.94 -9.18 -15.64
N GLU A 266 -12.37 -9.87 -14.60
CA GLU A 266 -13.73 -9.85 -14.07
C GLU A 266 -13.75 -9.04 -12.78
N LEU A 267 -14.76 -8.18 -12.62
CA LEU A 267 -14.97 -7.39 -11.42
C LEU A 267 -15.59 -8.27 -10.32
N VAL A 268 -14.89 -8.40 -9.18
CA VAL A 268 -15.39 -9.11 -8.00
C VAL A 268 -16.12 -8.14 -7.07
N ALA A 269 -15.47 -7.03 -6.70
CA ALA A 269 -16.03 -6.01 -5.83
C ALA A 269 -15.34 -4.66 -6.11
N TRP A 270 -15.94 -3.54 -5.70
CA TRP A 270 -15.44 -2.21 -6.01
C TRP A 270 -15.80 -1.17 -4.95
N GLY A 271 -15.27 0.05 -5.11
CA GLY A 271 -15.49 1.12 -4.15
C GLY A 271 -14.53 1.05 -2.96
N PHE A 272 -13.33 0.54 -3.19
CA PHE A 272 -12.20 0.58 -2.26
C PHE A 272 -11.28 1.77 -2.57
N ARG A 273 -10.47 2.16 -1.58
CA ARG A 273 -9.35 3.09 -1.79
C ARG A 273 -8.05 2.34 -2.08
N ASN A 274 -7.59 1.54 -1.14
CA ASN A 274 -6.36 0.75 -1.25
C ASN A 274 -6.57 -0.66 -0.69
N PRO A 275 -7.18 -1.57 -1.46
CA PRO A 275 -7.30 -2.99 -1.07
C PRO A 275 -5.92 -3.65 -1.20
N PHE A 276 -5.17 -3.72 -0.08
CA PHE A 276 -3.76 -4.08 -0.11
C PHE A 276 -3.53 -5.59 0.07
N GLY A 277 -3.86 -6.14 1.24
CA GLY A 277 -3.66 -7.55 1.56
C GLY A 277 -4.91 -8.36 1.23
N LEU A 278 -4.73 -9.49 0.57
CA LEU A 278 -5.80 -10.41 0.20
C LEU A 278 -5.49 -11.81 0.75
N ALA A 279 -6.47 -12.47 1.37
CA ALA A 279 -6.34 -13.87 1.78
C ALA A 279 -7.71 -14.56 1.83
N PHE A 280 -7.74 -15.85 1.49
CA PHE A 280 -8.93 -16.67 1.70
C PHE A 280 -8.90 -17.26 3.12
N GLY A 281 -9.97 -17.01 3.87
CA GLY A 281 -10.20 -17.65 5.15
C GLY A 281 -10.55 -19.14 5.01
N GLN A 282 -10.53 -19.90 6.11
CA GLN A 282 -10.93 -21.31 6.12
C GLN A 282 -12.41 -21.53 5.74
N ASN A 283 -13.26 -20.52 5.93
CA ASN A 283 -14.65 -20.50 5.47
C ASN A 283 -14.79 -20.32 3.95
N GLY A 284 -13.68 -20.21 3.22
CA GLY A 284 -13.64 -20.02 1.79
C GLY A 284 -13.95 -18.60 1.31
N LYS A 285 -14.21 -17.66 2.22
CA LYS A 285 -14.45 -16.25 1.90
C LYS A 285 -13.13 -15.52 1.66
N LEU A 286 -13.15 -14.55 0.77
CA LEU A 286 -12.04 -13.63 0.56
C LEU A 286 -12.09 -12.51 1.61
N TYR A 287 -10.95 -12.26 2.25
CA TYR A 287 -10.75 -11.15 3.18
C TYR A 287 -9.72 -10.19 2.61
N VAL A 288 -9.92 -8.90 2.87
CA VAL A 288 -9.08 -7.83 2.35
C VAL A 288 -8.82 -6.78 3.40
N THR A 289 -7.55 -6.42 3.59
CA THR A 289 -7.16 -5.22 4.34
C THR A 289 -7.24 -4.00 3.43
N GLU A 290 -7.80 -2.92 3.92
CA GLU A 290 -7.88 -1.65 3.21
C GLU A 290 -7.33 -0.52 4.06
N ASN A 291 -6.47 0.32 3.46
CA ASN A 291 -5.97 1.52 4.13
C ASN A 291 -6.94 2.69 3.97
N GLY A 292 -7.20 3.39 5.07
CA GLY A 292 -8.07 4.55 5.14
C GLY A 292 -7.57 5.77 4.35
N TYR A 293 -8.38 6.84 4.31
CA TYR A 293 -8.01 8.08 3.63
C TYR A 293 -6.94 8.86 4.39
N ASP A 294 -6.28 9.78 3.68
CA ASP A 294 -5.30 10.72 4.24
C ASP A 294 -5.85 12.15 4.29
N GLU A 295 -5.24 13.00 5.12
CA GLU A 295 -5.57 14.43 5.25
C GLU A 295 -4.86 15.31 4.22
N ARG A 296 -4.67 14.81 3.01
CA ARG A 296 -3.96 15.50 1.92
C ARG A 296 -4.85 15.72 0.70
N GLY A 297 -4.35 16.51 -0.22
CA GLY A 297 -5.00 16.82 -1.48
C GLY A 297 -6.13 17.83 -1.35
N SER A 298 -6.86 18.04 -2.43
CA SER A 298 -7.93 19.02 -2.52
C SER A 298 -9.17 18.63 -1.73
N ARG A 299 -9.37 17.33 -1.50
CA ARG A 299 -10.47 16.78 -0.66
C ARG A 299 -9.89 15.90 0.45
N PRO A 300 -9.32 16.52 1.49
CA PRO A 300 -8.75 15.79 2.63
C PRO A 300 -9.86 15.14 3.48
N VAL A 301 -9.56 13.97 4.04
CA VAL A 301 -10.45 13.24 4.94
C VAL A 301 -9.69 12.91 6.23
N TRP A 302 -10.27 13.20 7.39
CA TRP A 302 -9.59 13.17 8.66
C TRP A 302 -9.90 11.94 9.49
N GLY A 303 -8.85 11.27 9.96
CA GLY A 303 -8.96 10.28 11.03
C GLY A 303 -9.62 8.96 10.62
N THR A 304 -9.62 8.60 9.34
CA THR A 304 -10.17 7.31 8.90
C THR A 304 -9.26 6.16 9.30
N ALA A 305 -9.86 5.10 9.83
CA ALA A 305 -9.14 3.89 10.17
C ALA A 305 -8.96 2.98 8.95
N ASP A 306 -7.93 2.13 9.01
CA ASP A 306 -7.84 0.96 8.17
C ASP A 306 -8.90 -0.06 8.58
N VAL A 307 -9.28 -0.95 7.67
CA VAL A 307 -10.34 -1.93 7.93
C VAL A 307 -10.00 -3.31 7.37
N LEU A 308 -10.62 -4.33 7.96
CA LEU A 308 -10.67 -5.68 7.43
C LEU A 308 -12.08 -5.94 6.86
N TRP A 309 -12.14 -6.22 5.56
CA TRP A 309 -13.38 -6.59 4.88
C TRP A 309 -13.49 -8.11 4.68
N GLU A 310 -14.71 -8.65 4.79
CA GLU A 310 -15.11 -9.90 4.14
C GLU A 310 -15.78 -9.53 2.80
N ILE A 311 -15.33 -10.13 1.70
CA ILE A 311 -15.76 -9.72 0.36
C ILE A 311 -17.01 -10.44 -0.09
N GLU A 312 -18.03 -9.66 -0.45
CA GLU A 312 -19.24 -10.09 -1.13
C GLU A 312 -19.15 -9.71 -2.61
N GLU A 313 -19.31 -10.70 -3.50
CA GLU A 313 -19.22 -10.48 -4.93
C GLU A 313 -20.30 -9.51 -5.43
N GLY A 314 -19.90 -8.56 -6.28
CA GLY A 314 -20.79 -7.54 -6.87
C GLY A 314 -21.04 -6.31 -6.01
N LYS A 315 -20.63 -6.27 -4.74
CA LYS A 315 -20.88 -5.17 -3.82
C LYS A 315 -19.91 -3.99 -4.04
N TRP A 316 -20.42 -2.82 -3.70
CA TRP A 316 -19.67 -1.57 -3.59
C TRP A 316 -19.37 -1.28 -2.11
N TYR A 317 -18.11 -0.88 -1.80
CA TYR A 317 -17.56 -0.77 -0.46
C TYR A 317 -17.42 0.68 0.06
N GLY A 318 -17.86 1.67 -0.73
CA GLY A 318 -18.10 3.00 -0.19
C GLY A 318 -17.22 4.12 -0.74
N TRP A 319 -16.00 3.85 -1.21
CA TRP A 319 -15.17 4.91 -1.76
C TRP A 319 -15.83 5.53 -3.00
N PRO A 320 -15.86 6.87 -3.16
CA PRO A 320 -15.10 7.88 -2.43
C PRO A 320 -15.87 8.61 -1.30
N ASP A 321 -17.11 8.26 -1.00
CA ASP A 321 -17.98 9.06 -0.10
C ASP A 321 -18.21 8.42 1.27
N TRP A 322 -17.73 7.21 1.49
CA TRP A 322 -17.88 6.46 2.72
C TRP A 322 -16.55 5.95 3.24
N SER A 323 -16.44 5.70 4.54
CA SER A 323 -15.33 5.03 5.20
C SER A 323 -15.86 4.07 6.25
N ALA A 324 -15.36 2.84 6.31
CA ALA A 324 -15.74 1.83 7.30
C ALA A 324 -17.26 1.62 7.42
N GLY A 325 -18.02 1.83 6.33
CA GLY A 325 -19.47 1.74 6.30
C GLY A 325 -20.22 2.96 6.86
N ASP A 326 -19.54 4.08 7.11
CA ASP A 326 -20.12 5.35 7.53
C ASP A 326 -19.91 6.43 6.45
N LEU A 327 -20.92 7.31 6.28
CA LEU A 327 -20.89 8.39 5.29
C LEU A 327 -19.95 9.51 5.77
N LEU A 328 -19.00 9.93 4.95
CA LEU A 328 -18.00 10.96 5.29
C LEU A 328 -18.60 12.31 5.71
N THR A 329 -19.80 12.62 5.25
CA THR A 329 -20.50 13.90 5.56
C THR A 329 -21.13 13.95 6.94
N LYS A 330 -21.08 12.87 7.72
CA LYS A 330 -21.75 12.77 9.03
C LYS A 330 -20.82 12.39 10.17
N GLY A 331 -19.58 12.03 9.87
CA GLY A 331 -18.72 11.37 10.85
C GLY A 331 -19.09 9.91 11.11
N SER A 332 -18.29 9.21 11.90
CA SER A 332 -18.63 7.85 12.32
C SER A 332 -19.67 7.84 13.45
N ALA A 333 -20.32 6.69 13.62
CA ALA A 333 -21.31 6.51 14.71
C ALA A 333 -20.71 6.73 16.12
N ASN A 334 -19.40 6.45 16.26
CA ASN A 334 -18.68 6.54 17.53
C ASN A 334 -17.94 7.89 17.73
N ASN A 335 -17.71 8.63 16.66
CA ASN A 335 -17.00 9.91 16.67
C ASN A 335 -17.58 10.87 15.62
N PRO A 336 -18.49 11.78 16.00
CA PRO A 336 -19.10 12.73 15.06
C PRO A 336 -18.12 13.70 14.39
N GLU A 337 -16.96 13.96 14.98
CA GLU A 337 -15.92 14.83 14.38
C GLU A 337 -14.94 14.07 13.49
N GLU A 338 -15.04 12.75 13.42
CA GLU A 338 -14.25 11.96 12.48
C GLU A 338 -14.60 12.33 11.04
N TYR A 339 -13.63 12.22 10.14
CA TYR A 339 -13.69 12.64 8.74
C TYR A 339 -13.60 14.14 8.49
N LYS A 340 -13.77 14.97 9.50
CA LYS A 340 -13.75 16.42 9.42
C LYS A 340 -12.37 16.95 9.84
N VAL A 341 -11.64 17.54 8.90
CA VAL A 341 -10.37 18.22 9.22
C VAL A 341 -10.64 19.35 10.23
N PRO A 342 -9.86 19.47 11.31
CA PRO A 342 -10.06 20.50 12.32
C PRO A 342 -10.18 21.90 11.69
N GLY A 343 -11.26 22.64 12.06
CA GLY A 343 -11.52 23.99 11.54
C GLY A 343 -12.07 24.05 10.11
N LYS A 344 -12.38 22.89 9.49
CA LYS A 344 -13.02 22.83 8.15
C LYS A 344 -14.37 22.12 8.22
N ASP A 345 -15.12 22.19 7.14
CA ASP A 345 -16.35 21.41 6.96
C ASP A 345 -16.04 19.94 6.66
N TYR A 346 -17.06 19.09 6.77
CA TYR A 346 -16.98 17.71 6.29
C TYR A 346 -16.66 17.66 4.80
N PRO A 347 -16.01 16.57 4.33
CA PRO A 347 -15.88 16.34 2.89
C PRO A 347 -17.25 16.35 2.22
N LYS A 348 -17.43 17.16 1.19
CA LYS A 348 -18.67 17.21 0.42
C LYS A 348 -18.85 15.90 -0.34
N PRO A 349 -20.09 15.39 -0.51
CA PRO A 349 -20.36 14.20 -1.30
C PRO A 349 -20.04 14.45 -2.77
N LEU A 350 -19.66 13.40 -3.48
CA LEU A 350 -19.30 13.45 -4.90
C LEU A 350 -20.33 12.73 -5.78
N LEU A 351 -20.95 11.66 -5.27
CA LEU A 351 -21.89 10.83 -6.01
C LEU A 351 -23.34 11.24 -5.71
N GLN A 352 -24.13 11.35 -6.76
CA GLN A 352 -25.56 11.67 -6.64
C GLN A 352 -26.38 10.50 -6.09
N LYS A 353 -25.94 9.27 -6.39
CA LYS A 353 -26.60 8.03 -5.95
C LYS A 353 -25.54 6.98 -5.65
N TYR A 354 -25.72 6.28 -4.54
CA TYR A 354 -24.88 5.15 -4.17
C TYR A 354 -25.43 3.82 -4.74
N PRO A 355 -24.56 2.91 -5.21
CA PRO A 355 -24.98 1.62 -5.77
C PRO A 355 -25.71 0.72 -4.76
N ASN A 356 -25.25 0.75 -3.52
CA ASN A 356 -25.82 0.09 -2.34
C ASN A 356 -25.27 0.78 -1.09
N ASP A 357 -25.84 0.51 0.08
CA ASP A 357 -25.20 0.81 1.34
C ASP A 357 -23.96 -0.09 1.49
N PRO A 358 -22.78 0.47 1.80
CA PRO A 358 -21.58 -0.34 1.97
C PRO A 358 -21.73 -1.36 3.09
N PRO A 359 -21.15 -2.56 2.97
CA PRO A 359 -21.06 -3.50 4.08
C PRO A 359 -20.36 -2.88 5.30
N ARG A 360 -20.59 -3.45 6.48
CA ARG A 360 -19.79 -3.12 7.65
C ARG A 360 -18.50 -3.94 7.63
N PRO A 361 -17.36 -3.36 8.03
CA PRO A 361 -16.11 -4.12 8.10
C PRO A 361 -16.19 -5.18 9.19
N VAL A 362 -15.42 -6.25 9.01
CA VAL A 362 -15.21 -7.29 10.03
C VAL A 362 -14.52 -6.71 11.27
N ALA A 363 -13.55 -5.83 11.03
CA ALA A 363 -12.84 -5.12 12.09
C ALA A 363 -12.42 -3.73 11.60
N ILE A 364 -12.46 -2.76 12.51
CA ILE A 364 -11.87 -1.43 12.33
C ILE A 364 -10.50 -1.48 12.99
N LEU A 365 -9.47 -1.34 12.18
CA LEU A 365 -8.06 -1.39 12.58
C LEU A 365 -7.59 0.01 13.06
N GLY A 366 -6.32 0.25 13.19
CA GLY A 366 -5.84 1.56 13.64
C GLY A 366 -5.96 2.67 12.58
N VAL A 367 -6.19 3.90 13.03
CA VAL A 367 -6.07 5.08 12.14
C VAL A 367 -4.63 5.20 11.66
N HIS A 368 -4.40 5.17 10.36
CA HIS A 368 -3.06 5.18 9.75
C HIS A 368 -2.13 4.04 10.21
N ALA A 369 -2.68 2.89 10.65
CA ALA A 369 -1.87 1.74 11.02
C ALA A 369 -1.12 1.14 9.82
N SER A 370 -1.58 1.46 8.62
CA SER A 370 -1.09 0.88 7.36
C SER A 370 -1.14 -0.65 7.43
N SER A 371 -2.37 -1.15 7.62
CA SER A 371 -2.68 -2.58 7.73
C SER A 371 -2.59 -3.21 6.35
N ASN A 372 -1.57 -4.02 6.14
CA ASN A 372 -1.15 -4.48 4.83
C ASN A 372 -1.35 -6.00 4.65
N GLY A 373 -0.28 -6.77 4.53
CA GLY A 373 -0.39 -8.21 4.24
C GLY A 373 -1.13 -9.00 5.31
N ILE A 374 -1.92 -9.96 4.87
CA ILE A 374 -2.80 -10.81 5.70
C ILE A 374 -2.60 -12.29 5.31
N ASP A 375 -2.64 -13.18 6.30
CA ASP A 375 -2.84 -14.61 6.10
C ASP A 375 -3.57 -15.23 7.30
N PHE A 376 -4.10 -16.43 7.16
CA PHE A 376 -4.92 -17.11 8.17
C PHE A 376 -4.18 -18.26 8.83
N SER A 377 -4.29 -18.36 10.17
CA SER A 377 -3.85 -19.56 10.87
C SER A 377 -4.72 -20.75 10.49
N LYS A 378 -4.07 -21.89 10.17
CA LYS A 378 -4.72 -23.08 9.65
C LYS A 378 -4.51 -24.31 10.55
N ASN A 379 -3.59 -24.23 11.52
CA ASN A 379 -3.11 -25.39 12.26
C ASN A 379 -3.17 -25.16 13.77
N ASP A 380 -3.74 -26.12 14.50
CA ASP A 380 -3.82 -26.10 15.97
C ASP A 380 -2.45 -26.08 16.64
N LYS A 381 -1.40 -26.63 16.01
CA LYS A 381 -0.03 -26.56 16.53
C LYS A 381 0.46 -25.12 16.64
N PHE A 382 0.16 -24.28 15.66
CA PHE A 382 0.45 -22.84 15.77
C PHE A 382 -0.57 -22.16 16.68
N GLY A 383 -1.82 -22.59 16.64
CA GLY A 383 -2.93 -22.01 17.39
C GLY A 383 -3.68 -20.92 16.66
N HIS A 384 -4.72 -20.37 17.28
CA HIS A 384 -5.57 -19.29 16.73
C HIS A 384 -6.19 -19.65 15.37
N VAL A 385 -6.59 -20.91 15.19
CA VAL A 385 -7.11 -21.42 13.92
C VAL A 385 -8.33 -20.61 13.45
N GLY A 386 -8.28 -20.16 12.19
CA GLY A 386 -9.31 -19.33 11.56
C GLY A 386 -9.21 -17.84 11.88
N GLU A 387 -8.26 -17.42 12.72
CA GLU A 387 -7.99 -15.98 12.90
C GLU A 387 -7.08 -15.46 11.80
N ALA A 388 -7.33 -14.21 11.38
CA ALA A 388 -6.49 -13.48 10.44
C ALA A 388 -5.29 -12.87 11.18
N PHE A 389 -4.09 -13.06 10.64
CA PHE A 389 -2.88 -12.37 11.06
C PHE A 389 -2.60 -11.25 10.05
N ILE A 390 -2.35 -10.04 10.55
CA ILE A 390 -2.19 -8.85 9.73
C ILE A 390 -0.91 -8.13 10.14
N ALA A 391 -0.11 -7.76 9.16
CA ALA A 391 1.05 -6.89 9.34
C ALA A 391 0.61 -5.42 9.29
N GLU A 392 0.89 -4.67 10.34
CA GLU A 392 0.69 -3.23 10.40
C GLU A 392 2.04 -2.52 10.22
N PHE A 393 2.19 -1.87 9.07
CA PHE A 393 3.42 -1.18 8.68
C PHE A 393 3.73 0.02 9.58
N GLY A 394 2.71 0.65 10.11
CA GLY A 394 2.79 1.78 11.00
C GLY A 394 2.66 3.14 10.32
N ASP A 395 2.22 4.10 11.09
CA ASP A 395 1.95 5.46 10.63
C ASP A 395 3.17 6.16 10.04
N MET A 396 2.90 7.20 9.26
CA MET A 396 3.89 8.06 8.63
C MET A 396 3.84 9.50 9.20
N ALA A 397 3.49 9.64 10.48
CA ALA A 397 3.56 10.95 11.13
C ALA A 397 5.01 11.51 11.08
N PRO A 398 5.18 12.83 10.82
CA PRO A 398 4.16 13.87 10.80
C PRO A 398 3.41 14.05 9.48
N LYS A 399 3.61 13.23 8.47
CA LYS A 399 3.07 13.43 7.12
C LYS A 399 1.61 13.00 6.93
N VAL A 400 1.12 12.07 7.74
CA VAL A 400 -0.25 11.53 7.61
C VAL A 400 -1.27 12.14 8.58
N GLY A 401 -0.96 13.29 9.16
CA GLY A 401 -1.89 13.98 10.03
C GLY A 401 -2.05 13.32 11.38
N LYS A 402 -3.29 13.13 11.84
CA LYS A 402 -3.58 12.91 13.23
C LYS A 402 -3.32 11.49 13.73
N VAL A 403 -2.16 11.29 14.31
CA VAL A 403 -1.97 10.23 15.30
C VAL A 403 -1.48 10.85 16.62
N LEU A 404 -2.19 10.59 17.71
CA LEU A 404 -1.84 11.10 19.04
C LEU A 404 -0.66 10.34 19.65
N ALA A 405 -0.46 9.11 19.20
CA ALA A 405 0.65 8.23 19.53
C ALA A 405 0.95 7.37 18.31
N PRO A 406 2.18 6.84 18.14
CA PRO A 406 2.52 5.95 17.03
C PRO A 406 1.55 4.75 16.95
N VAL A 407 1.07 4.45 15.75
CA VAL A 407 0.10 3.39 15.45
C VAL A 407 0.72 2.39 14.48
N GLY A 408 0.42 1.08 14.62
CA GLY A 408 1.00 0.02 13.79
C GLY A 408 2.35 -0.47 14.31
N PHE A 409 3.31 -0.76 13.46
CA PHE A 409 4.66 -1.28 13.74
C PHE A 409 4.66 -2.66 14.41
N LYS A 410 3.69 -3.51 14.07
CA LYS A 410 3.44 -4.77 14.76
C LYS A 410 2.71 -5.78 13.87
N VAL A 411 2.57 -6.97 14.36
CA VAL A 411 1.64 -7.96 13.83
C VAL A 411 0.48 -8.10 14.81
N ILE A 412 -0.74 -8.00 14.29
CA ILE A 412 -1.98 -8.23 15.02
C ILE A 412 -2.65 -9.52 14.57
N ARG A 413 -3.58 -10.04 15.36
CA ARG A 413 -4.53 -11.06 14.97
C ARG A 413 -5.96 -10.59 15.15
N VAL A 414 -6.84 -11.02 14.25
CA VAL A 414 -8.26 -10.66 14.26
C VAL A 414 -9.10 -11.92 14.25
N ASN A 415 -9.99 -12.04 15.22
CA ASN A 415 -11.02 -13.05 15.17
C ASN A 415 -12.14 -12.58 14.22
N THR A 416 -12.22 -13.18 13.03
CA THR A 416 -13.13 -12.72 11.98
C THR A 416 -14.61 -12.92 12.26
N ARG A 417 -14.97 -13.70 13.29
CA ARG A 417 -16.37 -13.88 13.71
C ARG A 417 -16.85 -12.81 14.69
N THR A 418 -15.93 -12.26 15.48
CA THR A 418 -16.25 -11.30 16.55
C THR A 418 -15.72 -9.90 16.29
N GLY A 419 -14.79 -9.74 15.35
CA GLY A 419 -14.08 -8.48 15.09
C GLY A 419 -13.03 -8.13 16.16
N VAL A 420 -12.80 -9.01 17.15
CA VAL A 420 -11.82 -8.75 18.23
C VAL A 420 -10.41 -8.77 17.69
N ILE A 421 -9.69 -7.68 17.94
CA ILE A 421 -8.30 -7.46 17.55
C ILE A 421 -7.41 -7.66 18.76
N GLN A 422 -6.28 -8.35 18.58
CA GLN A 422 -5.26 -8.52 19.61
C GLN A 422 -3.87 -8.39 19.03
N ASP A 423 -2.98 -7.75 19.78
CA ASP A 423 -1.56 -7.73 19.46
C ASP A 423 -0.98 -9.13 19.48
N PHE A 424 -0.08 -9.43 18.53
CA PHE A 424 0.56 -10.74 18.45
C PHE A 424 2.09 -10.66 18.53
N ALA A 425 2.74 -9.83 17.69
CA ALA A 425 4.17 -9.56 17.81
C ALA A 425 4.37 -8.05 17.81
N VAL A 426 4.91 -7.51 18.91
CA VAL A 426 5.09 -6.09 19.13
C VAL A 426 6.47 -5.81 19.70
N ASN A 427 7.00 -4.61 19.51
CA ASN A 427 8.23 -4.22 20.18
C ASN A 427 8.04 -4.14 21.70
N ASN A 428 8.95 -4.73 22.46
CA ASN A 428 8.94 -4.74 23.93
C ASN A 428 9.40 -3.40 24.50
N THR A 429 8.61 -2.36 24.29
CA THR A 429 8.91 -0.98 24.66
C THR A 429 7.73 -0.33 25.37
N LYS A 430 7.99 0.73 26.15
CA LYS A 430 6.91 1.47 26.85
C LYS A 430 6.01 2.26 25.91
N LYS A 431 6.48 2.56 24.70
CA LYS A 431 5.73 3.30 23.68
C LYS A 431 5.76 2.52 22.39
N ASN A 432 4.66 2.50 21.65
CA ASN A 432 4.62 1.91 20.32
C ASN A 432 5.55 2.65 19.36
N GLY A 433 6.02 1.97 18.32
CA GLY A 433 6.90 2.55 17.31
C GLY A 433 7.88 1.53 16.75
N PRO A 434 8.59 1.86 15.67
CA PRO A 434 9.62 1.00 15.10
C PRO A 434 10.79 0.85 16.08
N ALA A 435 11.46 -0.29 16.06
CA ALA A 435 12.54 -0.61 17.00
C ALA A 435 13.67 0.44 17.00
N SER A 436 14.00 1.01 15.84
CA SER A 436 15.02 2.04 15.69
C SER A 436 14.73 3.33 16.49
N TRP A 437 13.46 3.69 16.73
CA TRP A 437 13.10 4.84 17.55
C TRP A 437 13.44 4.65 19.03
N HIS A 438 13.57 3.39 19.44
CA HIS A 438 13.84 3.00 20.81
C HIS A 438 15.27 2.49 21.02
N GLY A 439 16.11 2.55 19.98
CA GLY A 439 17.48 2.00 20.02
C GLY A 439 17.51 0.47 20.09
N GLY A 440 16.41 -0.18 19.73
CA GLY A 440 16.23 -1.64 19.74
C GLY A 440 16.49 -2.31 18.40
N GLY A 441 16.46 -3.66 18.41
CA GLY A 441 16.69 -4.52 17.25
C GLY A 441 15.47 -5.37 16.84
N GLY A 442 14.26 -4.96 17.22
CA GLY A 442 13.01 -5.64 16.93
C GLY A 442 12.40 -5.30 15.57
N LEU A 443 11.06 -5.19 15.53
CA LEU A 443 10.28 -4.88 14.33
C LEU A 443 10.45 -3.41 13.94
N GLU A 444 10.65 -3.16 12.65
CA GLU A 444 10.62 -1.80 12.09
C GLU A 444 9.24 -1.48 11.49
N ARG A 445 8.95 -2.08 10.34
CA ARG A 445 7.71 -1.87 9.59
C ARG A 445 7.25 -3.19 8.97
N PRO A 446 6.56 -4.06 9.74
CA PRO A 446 5.96 -5.27 9.19
C PRO A 446 5.01 -4.93 8.05
N VAL A 447 5.23 -5.51 6.87
CA VAL A 447 4.45 -5.21 5.66
C VAL A 447 3.65 -6.42 5.19
N SER A 448 4.10 -7.63 5.49
CA SER A 448 3.41 -8.84 5.09
C SER A 448 3.62 -9.97 6.09
N VAL A 449 2.65 -10.86 6.14
CA VAL A 449 2.70 -12.13 6.88
C VAL A 449 2.36 -13.28 5.94
N LYS A 450 2.99 -14.45 6.18
CA LYS A 450 2.72 -15.66 5.41
C LYS A 450 2.90 -16.93 6.24
N PHE A 451 1.88 -17.75 6.34
CA PHE A 451 2.00 -19.07 6.94
C PHE A 451 2.67 -20.06 6.00
N SER A 452 3.46 -20.98 6.59
CA SER A 452 3.93 -22.16 5.88
C SER A 452 2.75 -23.03 5.40
N ALA A 453 2.99 -23.88 4.41
CA ALA A 453 1.94 -24.73 3.84
C ALA A 453 1.27 -25.64 4.89
N ASP A 454 2.06 -26.15 5.83
CA ASP A 454 1.57 -26.95 6.96
C ASP A 454 0.98 -26.12 8.11
N GLY A 455 1.09 -24.79 8.05
CA GLY A 455 0.55 -23.85 9.03
C GLY A 455 1.29 -23.80 10.37
N ASN A 456 2.49 -24.40 10.47
CA ASN A 456 3.26 -24.44 11.72
C ASN A 456 4.15 -23.23 11.94
N GLU A 457 4.45 -22.48 10.90
CA GLU A 457 5.35 -21.33 10.90
C GLU A 457 4.66 -20.10 10.33
N LEU A 458 4.85 -18.94 10.95
CA LEU A 458 4.44 -17.64 10.43
C LEU A 458 5.68 -16.83 10.04
N TYR A 459 5.82 -16.51 8.79
CA TYR A 459 6.84 -15.60 8.30
C TYR A 459 6.31 -14.17 8.31
N VAL A 460 7.13 -13.24 8.80
CA VAL A 460 6.83 -11.81 8.82
C VAL A 460 7.87 -11.09 7.99
N VAL A 461 7.44 -10.40 6.95
CA VAL A 461 8.28 -9.55 6.13
C VAL A 461 8.27 -8.15 6.74
N ASP A 462 9.44 -7.68 7.12
CA ASP A 462 9.65 -6.37 7.71
C ASP A 462 10.42 -5.50 6.69
N PHE A 463 9.77 -4.44 6.23
CA PHE A 463 10.27 -3.55 5.19
C PHE A 463 11.62 -2.91 5.53
N GLY A 464 11.87 -2.69 6.81
CA GLY A 464 13.10 -2.08 7.30
C GLY A 464 12.92 -0.65 7.82
N ILE A 465 14.04 0.01 8.04
CA ILE A 465 14.08 1.34 8.64
C ILE A 465 13.58 2.39 7.64
N MET A 466 12.66 3.24 8.10
CA MET A 466 12.21 4.41 7.38
C MET A 466 12.07 5.59 8.34
N LYS A 467 12.91 6.60 8.20
CA LYS A 467 12.83 7.83 8.98
C LYS A 467 11.75 8.72 8.40
N MET A 468 10.87 9.24 9.25
CA MET A 468 9.90 10.25 8.87
C MET A 468 10.46 11.63 9.16
N THR A 469 10.38 12.54 8.19
CA THR A 469 10.84 13.91 8.29
C THR A 469 9.76 14.88 7.79
N GLU A 470 9.91 16.16 8.04
CA GLU A 470 9.03 17.21 7.49
C GLU A 470 9.01 17.22 5.94
N ARG A 471 10.05 16.68 5.31
CA ARG A 471 10.16 16.58 3.86
C ARG A 471 9.54 15.30 3.29
N GLY A 472 9.21 14.32 4.16
CA GLY A 472 8.63 13.05 3.78
C GLY A 472 9.38 11.83 4.33
N PRO A 473 9.00 10.62 3.89
CA PRO A 473 9.65 9.38 4.27
C PRO A 473 11.06 9.29 3.69
N MET A 474 11.99 8.76 4.49
CA MET A 474 13.38 8.49 4.11
C MET A 474 13.68 7.01 4.35
N PRO A 475 13.31 6.13 3.40
CA PRO A 475 13.53 4.70 3.52
C PRO A 475 15.02 4.36 3.38
N GLN A 476 15.45 3.33 4.13
CA GLN A 476 16.85 2.91 4.19
C GLN A 476 17.03 1.56 3.49
N MET A 477 17.85 1.54 2.44
CA MET A 477 18.18 0.32 1.70
C MET A 477 18.92 -0.69 2.58
N ASN A 478 18.79 -1.98 2.28
CA ASN A 478 19.47 -3.09 2.96
C ASN A 478 19.12 -3.22 4.46
N THR A 479 17.98 -2.72 4.90
CA THR A 479 17.52 -2.83 6.30
C THR A 479 16.31 -3.73 6.50
N GLY A 480 15.74 -4.26 5.42
CA GLY A 480 14.62 -5.22 5.48
C GLY A 480 15.02 -6.55 6.09
N VAL A 481 14.09 -7.18 6.77
CA VAL A 481 14.28 -8.44 7.49
C VAL A 481 13.11 -9.38 7.26
N VAL A 482 13.38 -10.68 7.22
CA VAL A 482 12.33 -11.71 7.32
C VAL A 482 12.50 -12.42 8.65
N TRP A 483 11.41 -12.40 9.42
CA TRP A 483 11.27 -13.11 10.68
C TRP A 483 10.45 -14.37 10.50
N LYS A 484 10.68 -15.37 11.38
CA LYS A 484 9.88 -16.58 11.48
C LYS A 484 9.42 -16.75 12.91
N ILE A 485 8.12 -17.00 13.09
CA ILE A 485 7.49 -17.26 14.38
C ILE A 485 6.98 -18.70 14.38
N THR A 486 7.28 -19.42 15.46
CA THR A 486 6.83 -20.79 15.73
C THR A 486 6.24 -20.88 17.13
N ARG A 487 5.31 -21.81 17.34
CA ARG A 487 4.85 -22.18 18.70
C ARG A 487 5.71 -23.31 19.22
N GLN A 488 6.12 -23.20 20.50
CA GLN A 488 6.92 -24.20 21.22
C GLN A 488 6.04 -25.24 21.92
#